data_6e2785bc6b9c36e460e3f5abddeb642a
#
_entry.id   6e2785bc6b9c36e460e3f5abddeb642a
#
_cell.length_a   1.000
_cell.length_b   1.000
_cell.length_c   1.000
_cell.angle_alpha   90.00
_cell.angle_beta   90.00
_cell.angle_gamma   90.00
#
_symmetry.space_group_name_H-M   'P 1'
#
loop_
_entity.id
_entity.type
_entity.pdbx_description
1 polymer ?
#
loop_
_entity_poly.entity_id
_entity_poly.type
_entity_poly.pdbx_seq_one_letter_code
_entity_poly.pdbx_strand_id
1 'polypeptide(L)'
;KVANGVVATSTLIKKTAQDANTVVGKDAYQYAIAQSQQAQIKYLINQANVRTSELKSVSVQDLVKVLREIKNDQKSFQIDNIEVSAYASPEGSLKFNTALAEKRQNSSAKFLQGELKNMELDADINTKYTAEDWDGFQELLMASNLQDKEVILRVLSMYEDPEEREVQIRNLSAGFEELATEILPELRRARLTVNYNLIGRSDDEIQAQYKSNAKELSVEELLYAATLTEDANEKKDIYATTTNVYPADYRAYNNLGAISIAEGNLEVAKNYLKQAASKKDCAEVNANRALVALAEGNTEEAETFVSRATSSPVYNELVGNLNVAKGNYAAAAQSLAGAKTNSAALAEILAKNYTAAEKTLNNVKNADAMTDYLKAVVAARTGKNNEAVKNLANAIAKDASLKAHAAKNLDFVTLFNDSAFLNLVK
;
A
#
# COMPACT_ATOMS: atom_id res chain seq x y z
N LYS A 1 -50.13 13.95 -10.90
CA LYS A 1 -49.47 14.19 -9.60
C LYS A 1 -48.54 13.06 -9.17
N VAL A 2 -48.22 12.12 -10.05
CA VAL A 2 -47.23 11.04 -9.81
C VAL A 2 -45.77 11.58 -9.87
N ALA A 3 -45.60 12.77 -10.46
CA ALA A 3 -44.25 13.33 -10.69
C ALA A 3 -43.53 13.87 -9.45
N ASN A 4 -44.25 14.28 -8.37
CA ASN A 4 -43.61 14.92 -7.23
C ASN A 4 -42.81 13.93 -6.32
N GLY A 5 -43.22 12.67 -6.21
CA GLY A 5 -42.52 11.66 -5.45
C GLY A 5 -41.24 11.19 -6.16
N VAL A 6 -41.24 11.13 -7.48
CA VAL A 6 -40.07 10.76 -8.29
C VAL A 6 -38.97 11.82 -8.18
N VAL A 7 -39.34 13.11 -8.18
CA VAL A 7 -38.36 14.20 -8.03
C VAL A 7 -37.68 14.18 -6.65
N ALA A 8 -38.42 13.89 -5.59
CA ALA A 8 -37.89 13.81 -4.24
C ALA A 8 -36.86 12.65 -4.09
N THR A 9 -37.18 11.48 -4.63
CA THR A 9 -36.26 10.32 -4.62
C THR A 9 -34.99 10.60 -5.42
N SER A 10 -35.11 11.21 -6.59
CA SER A 10 -33.93 11.60 -7.39
C SER A 10 -33.01 12.57 -6.64
N THR A 11 -33.56 13.51 -5.88
CA THR A 11 -32.76 14.43 -5.06
C THR A 11 -32.05 13.70 -3.93
N LEU A 12 -32.71 12.75 -3.26
CA LEU A 12 -32.08 11.93 -2.22
C LEU A 12 -30.91 11.09 -2.80
N ILE A 13 -31.12 10.46 -3.94
CA ILE A 13 -30.10 9.67 -4.65
C ILE A 13 -28.85 10.52 -4.92
N LYS A 14 -29.05 11.73 -5.47
CA LYS A 14 -27.93 12.64 -5.76
C LYS A 14 -27.18 13.10 -4.51
N LYS A 15 -27.93 13.48 -3.46
CA LYS A 15 -27.33 13.94 -2.21
C LYS A 15 -26.55 12.82 -1.50
N THR A 16 -27.09 11.60 -1.44
CA THR A 16 -26.38 10.47 -0.83
C THR A 16 -25.17 10.01 -1.65
N ALA A 17 -25.20 10.17 -2.98
CA ALA A 17 -24.04 9.89 -3.83
C ALA A 17 -22.88 10.87 -3.58
N GLN A 18 -23.16 12.13 -3.18
CA GLN A 18 -22.12 13.10 -2.81
C GLN A 18 -21.43 12.75 -1.49
N ASP A 19 -22.13 12.05 -0.58
CA ASP A 19 -21.61 11.62 0.72
C ASP A 19 -20.81 10.30 0.62
N ALA A 20 -20.68 9.72 -0.58
CA ALA A 20 -19.96 8.49 -0.80
C ALA A 20 -18.43 8.68 -0.63
N ASN A 21 -17.74 7.61 -0.27
CA ASN A 21 -16.30 7.66 -0.07
C ASN A 21 -15.55 7.93 -1.37
N THR A 22 -14.71 8.96 -1.36
CA THR A 22 -13.78 9.25 -2.45
C THR A 22 -12.51 8.42 -2.33
N VAL A 23 -11.77 8.30 -3.43
CA VAL A 23 -10.51 7.55 -3.48
C VAL A 23 -9.35 8.50 -3.70
N VAL A 24 -8.40 8.46 -2.79
CA VAL A 24 -7.16 9.24 -2.91
C VAL A 24 -6.04 8.41 -3.53
N GLY A 25 -5.26 9.02 -4.39
CA GLY A 25 -4.00 8.49 -4.86
C GLY A 25 -2.97 8.59 -3.74
N LYS A 26 -2.55 7.43 -3.22
CA LYS A 26 -1.62 7.36 -2.09
C LYS A 26 -0.20 7.65 -2.54
N ASP A 27 0.59 8.21 -1.62
CA ASP A 27 2.03 8.26 -1.73
C ASP A 27 2.65 6.86 -1.53
N ALA A 28 3.91 6.74 -1.90
CA ALA A 28 4.76 5.58 -1.61
C ALA A 28 5.98 6.00 -0.78
N TYR A 29 5.87 7.08 -0.02
CA TYR A 29 6.93 7.56 0.83
C TYR A 29 7.30 6.54 1.90
N GLN A 30 8.60 6.34 2.10
CA GLN A 30 9.18 5.49 3.13
C GLN A 30 10.30 6.26 3.83
N TYR A 31 10.18 6.43 5.14
CA TYR A 31 11.21 7.08 5.95
C TYR A 31 12.53 6.30 5.95
N ALA A 32 12.48 4.98 5.97
CA ALA A 32 13.64 4.11 5.93
C ALA A 32 13.46 3.04 4.84
N ILE A 33 14.42 2.94 3.94
CA ILE A 33 14.42 1.95 2.86
C ILE A 33 15.58 0.99 3.10
N ALA A 34 15.27 -0.28 3.40
CA ALA A 34 16.27 -1.30 3.61
C ALA A 34 17.06 -1.60 2.32
N GLN A 35 18.36 -1.65 2.45
CA GLN A 35 19.34 -1.97 1.40
C GLN A 35 20.31 -3.03 1.90
N SER A 36 20.89 -3.76 0.98
CA SER A 36 21.90 -4.76 1.29
C SER A 36 23.01 -4.77 0.24
N GLN A 37 24.25 -4.67 0.68
CA GLN A 37 25.42 -4.83 -0.16
C GLN A 37 26.17 -6.10 0.23
N GLN A 38 26.40 -6.95 -0.75
CA GLN A 38 27.11 -8.22 -0.55
C GLN A 38 28.44 -8.25 -1.28
N ALA A 39 29.40 -8.93 -0.68
CA ALA A 39 30.67 -9.26 -1.29
C ALA A 39 31.10 -10.67 -0.94
N GLN A 40 32.03 -11.22 -1.70
CA GLN A 40 32.61 -12.54 -1.45
C GLN A 40 34.13 -12.47 -1.43
N ILE A 41 34.74 -13.16 -0.46
CA ILE A 41 36.17 -13.44 -0.40
C ILE A 41 36.35 -14.92 -0.67
N LYS A 42 37.02 -15.28 -1.76
CA LYS A 42 37.33 -16.67 -2.10
C LYS A 42 38.65 -17.12 -1.52
N TYR A 43 38.70 -18.38 -1.11
CA TYR A 43 39.89 -19.00 -0.52
C TYR A 43 40.42 -20.13 -1.37
N LEU A 44 41.74 -20.32 -1.31
CA LEU A 44 42.37 -21.53 -1.89
C LEU A 44 42.05 -22.75 -1.02
N ILE A 45 42.22 -23.91 -1.60
CA ILE A 45 42.04 -25.18 -0.90
C ILE A 45 42.89 -25.21 0.39
N ASN A 46 42.31 -25.64 1.48
CA ASN A 46 42.94 -25.72 2.81
C ASN A 46 43.52 -24.38 3.37
N GLN A 47 43.15 -23.26 2.79
CA GLN A 47 43.63 -21.94 3.23
C GLN A 47 42.50 -21.06 3.81
N ALA A 48 42.87 -20.20 4.75
CA ALA A 48 42.00 -19.25 5.39
C ALA A 48 42.56 -17.78 5.39
N ASN A 49 43.71 -17.55 4.72
CA ASN A 49 44.26 -16.21 4.60
C ASN A 49 43.56 -15.42 3.47
N VAL A 50 43.15 -14.19 3.78
CA VAL A 50 42.59 -13.28 2.81
C VAL A 50 43.68 -12.78 1.86
N ARG A 51 43.53 -13.05 0.57
CA ARG A 51 44.49 -12.63 -0.45
C ARG A 51 44.23 -11.21 -0.91
N THR A 52 45.31 -10.48 -1.21
CA THR A 52 45.19 -9.09 -1.73
C THR A 52 44.42 -9.03 -3.06
N SER A 53 44.47 -10.08 -3.89
CA SER A 53 43.68 -10.17 -5.11
C SER A 53 42.18 -10.18 -4.83
N GLU A 54 41.71 -10.86 -3.78
CA GLU A 54 40.31 -10.91 -3.40
C GLU A 54 39.82 -9.54 -2.90
N LEU A 55 40.67 -8.82 -2.16
CA LEU A 55 40.35 -7.46 -1.71
C LEU A 55 40.22 -6.45 -2.84
N LYS A 56 40.76 -6.75 -4.01
CA LYS A 56 40.64 -5.95 -5.25
C LYS A 56 39.48 -6.39 -6.13
N SER A 57 38.73 -7.44 -5.75
CA SER A 57 37.55 -7.86 -6.51
C SER A 57 36.48 -6.77 -6.52
N VAL A 58 35.71 -6.70 -7.59
CA VAL A 58 34.66 -5.67 -7.76
C VAL A 58 33.69 -5.70 -6.57
N SER A 59 33.21 -6.87 -6.17
CA SER A 59 32.24 -6.99 -5.07
C SER A 59 32.76 -6.46 -3.74
N VAL A 60 34.05 -6.73 -3.41
CA VAL A 60 34.66 -6.23 -2.16
C VAL A 60 34.87 -4.72 -2.24
N GLN A 61 35.31 -4.20 -3.41
CA GLN A 61 35.46 -2.75 -3.60
C GLN A 61 34.11 -2.00 -3.53
N ASP A 62 33.05 -2.57 -4.07
CA ASP A 62 31.70 -2.00 -3.97
C ASP A 62 31.20 -1.99 -2.53
N LEU A 63 31.46 -3.04 -1.75
CA LEU A 63 31.12 -3.07 -0.32
C LEU A 63 31.90 -1.99 0.46
N VAL A 64 33.19 -1.87 0.22
CA VAL A 64 34.04 -0.83 0.85
C VAL A 64 33.57 0.56 0.42
N LYS A 65 33.12 0.75 -0.83
CA LYS A 65 32.57 2.01 -1.31
C LYS A 65 31.29 2.38 -0.55
N VAL A 66 30.36 1.42 -0.39
CA VAL A 66 29.13 1.65 0.40
C VAL A 66 29.45 2.04 1.85
N LEU A 67 30.40 1.37 2.50
CA LEU A 67 30.84 1.78 3.84
C LEU A 67 31.39 3.21 3.89
N ARG A 68 32.09 3.67 2.86
CA ARG A 68 32.57 5.06 2.75
C ARG A 68 31.42 6.04 2.53
N GLU A 69 30.42 5.68 1.73
CA GLU A 69 29.22 6.49 1.52
C GLU A 69 28.47 6.66 2.85
N ILE A 70 28.28 5.57 3.60
CA ILE A 70 27.67 5.60 4.94
C ILE A 70 28.47 6.50 5.88
N LYS A 71 29.82 6.41 5.89
CA LYS A 71 30.67 7.27 6.72
C LYS A 71 30.51 8.75 6.38
N ASN A 72 30.42 9.05 5.08
CA ASN A 72 30.36 10.44 4.62
C ASN A 72 29.01 11.10 4.88
N ASP A 73 27.94 10.32 4.96
CA ASP A 73 26.57 10.81 5.17
C ASP A 73 25.79 9.92 6.16
N GLN A 74 26.18 9.97 7.43
CA GLN A 74 25.51 9.22 8.49
C GLN A 74 24.09 9.69 8.80
N LYS A 75 23.67 10.81 8.22
CA LYS A 75 22.29 11.30 8.32
C LYS A 75 21.36 10.52 7.37
N SER A 76 21.82 10.30 6.14
CA SER A 76 21.02 9.62 5.11
C SER A 76 21.23 8.11 5.08
N PHE A 77 22.18 7.57 5.86
CA PHE A 77 22.46 6.14 5.91
C PHE A 77 22.59 5.65 7.36
N GLN A 78 21.94 4.56 7.66
CA GLN A 78 22.04 3.90 8.96
C GLN A 78 22.37 2.42 8.76
N ILE A 79 23.51 1.95 9.34
CA ILE A 79 23.82 0.52 9.38
C ILE A 79 22.81 -0.17 10.29
N ASP A 80 22.18 -1.21 9.78
CA ASP A 80 21.31 -2.10 10.55
C ASP A 80 22.13 -3.23 11.17
N ASN A 81 22.80 -4.01 10.33
CA ASN A 81 23.74 -5.03 10.78
C ASN A 81 24.79 -5.34 9.70
N ILE A 82 25.91 -5.91 10.16
CA ILE A 82 26.96 -6.43 9.29
C ILE A 82 27.14 -7.91 9.61
N GLU A 83 27.17 -8.75 8.56
CA GLU A 83 27.33 -10.19 8.69
C GLU A 83 28.56 -10.70 7.95
N VAL A 84 29.26 -11.63 8.58
CA VAL A 84 30.30 -12.44 7.95
C VAL A 84 29.94 -13.91 8.07
N SER A 85 29.63 -14.56 6.95
CA SER A 85 29.30 -15.96 6.87
C SER A 85 30.39 -16.69 6.09
N ALA A 86 31.15 -17.54 6.77
CA ALA A 86 32.25 -18.27 6.14
C ALA A 86 31.90 -19.76 5.94
N TYR A 87 32.44 -20.32 4.89
CA TYR A 87 32.10 -21.66 4.45
C TYR A 87 33.35 -22.47 4.13
N ALA A 88 33.30 -23.77 4.40
CA ALA A 88 34.20 -24.74 3.78
C ALA A 88 33.42 -25.60 2.80
N SER A 89 34.12 -26.03 1.74
CA SER A 89 33.59 -26.98 0.79
C SER A 89 33.49 -28.37 1.42
N PRO A 90 32.46 -29.17 1.04
CA PRO A 90 32.27 -30.52 1.59
C PRO A 90 33.28 -31.52 1.00
N GLU A 91 34.57 -31.22 1.16
CA GLU A 91 35.69 -32.10 0.76
C GLU A 91 36.68 -32.20 1.92
N GLY A 92 36.59 -33.23 2.68
CA GLY A 92 37.41 -33.44 3.87
C GLY A 92 36.57 -33.68 5.12
N SER A 93 37.21 -34.11 6.21
CA SER A 93 36.46 -34.46 7.41
C SER A 93 35.76 -33.24 8.04
N LEU A 94 34.58 -33.45 8.59
CA LEU A 94 33.79 -32.44 9.27
C LEU A 94 34.59 -31.62 10.31
N LYS A 95 35.46 -32.32 11.08
CA LYS A 95 36.35 -31.71 12.07
C LYS A 95 37.34 -30.71 11.43
N PHE A 96 37.91 -31.09 10.31
CA PHE A 96 38.84 -30.22 9.57
C PHE A 96 38.12 -29.01 8.97
N ASN A 97 36.99 -29.27 8.33
CA ASN A 97 36.19 -28.25 7.70
C ASN A 97 35.61 -27.23 8.72
N THR A 98 35.21 -27.68 9.92
CA THR A 98 34.81 -26.79 11.05
C THR A 98 35.93 -25.82 11.39
N ALA A 99 37.12 -26.31 11.65
CA ALA A 99 38.29 -25.48 11.99
C ALA A 99 38.69 -24.53 10.83
N LEU A 100 38.55 -24.99 9.57
CA LEU A 100 38.83 -24.17 8.40
C LEU A 100 37.80 -23.05 8.19
N ALA A 101 36.53 -23.37 8.29
CA ALA A 101 35.45 -22.39 8.17
C ALA A 101 35.53 -21.32 9.27
N GLU A 102 35.82 -21.73 10.51
CA GLU A 102 36.03 -20.80 11.64
C GLU A 102 37.22 -19.85 11.39
N LYS A 103 38.35 -20.38 10.90
CA LYS A 103 39.51 -19.56 10.53
C LYS A 103 39.20 -18.59 9.39
N ARG A 104 38.41 -18.97 8.38
CA ARG A 104 37.94 -18.11 7.30
C ARG A 104 37.01 -17.01 7.83
N GLN A 105 36.11 -17.36 8.75
CA GLN A 105 35.26 -16.41 9.45
C GLN A 105 36.11 -15.34 10.15
N ASN A 106 37.05 -15.78 10.98
CA ASN A 106 37.90 -14.87 11.78
C ASN A 106 38.77 -13.96 10.88
N SER A 107 39.34 -14.49 9.79
CA SER A 107 40.16 -13.68 8.88
C SER A 107 39.33 -12.68 8.07
N SER A 108 38.14 -13.05 7.63
CA SER A 108 37.22 -12.14 6.94
C SER A 108 36.66 -11.07 7.88
N ALA A 109 36.27 -11.45 9.10
CA ALA A 109 35.82 -10.49 10.13
C ALA A 109 36.91 -9.49 10.48
N LYS A 110 38.17 -9.96 10.64
CA LYS A 110 39.31 -9.09 10.90
C LYS A 110 39.56 -8.07 9.79
N PHE A 111 39.42 -8.48 8.51
CA PHE A 111 39.50 -7.56 7.38
C PHE A 111 38.44 -6.47 7.52
N LEU A 112 37.17 -6.85 7.71
CA LEU A 112 36.07 -5.91 7.79
C LEU A 112 36.15 -4.99 9.01
N GLN A 113 36.58 -5.51 10.17
CA GLN A 113 36.87 -4.70 11.37
C GLN A 113 37.97 -3.67 11.09
N GLY A 114 38.98 -4.03 10.31
CA GLY A 114 40.04 -3.10 9.87
C GLY A 114 39.46 -1.96 9.01
N GLU A 115 38.61 -2.27 8.06
CA GLU A 115 37.95 -1.26 7.21
C GLU A 115 37.04 -0.32 8.03
N LEU A 116 36.22 -0.89 8.93
CA LEU A 116 35.36 -0.10 9.81
C LEU A 116 36.18 0.84 10.72
N LYS A 117 37.27 0.31 11.31
CA LYS A 117 38.15 1.11 12.13
C LYS A 117 38.84 2.23 11.36
N ASN A 118 39.33 1.95 10.14
CA ASN A 118 39.96 2.94 9.27
C ASN A 118 39.00 4.09 8.89
N MET A 119 37.70 3.76 8.80
CA MET A 119 36.63 4.71 8.51
C MET A 119 36.00 5.33 9.77
N GLU A 120 36.44 4.92 10.97
CA GLU A 120 35.83 5.33 12.24
C GLU A 120 34.31 5.10 12.25
N LEU A 121 33.87 3.98 11.70
CA LEU A 121 32.51 3.50 11.77
C LEU A 121 32.36 2.53 12.94
N ASP A 122 31.38 2.79 13.80
CA ASP A 122 31.04 1.90 14.91
C ASP A 122 29.88 1.01 14.48
N ALA A 123 30.16 -0.28 14.27
CA ALA A 123 29.17 -1.28 13.91
C ALA A 123 29.62 -2.67 14.36
N ASP A 124 28.69 -3.42 14.92
CA ASP A 124 28.89 -4.81 15.30
C ASP A 124 28.89 -5.73 14.08
N ILE A 125 29.82 -6.69 14.06
CA ILE A 125 29.90 -7.72 13.02
C ILE A 125 29.38 -9.04 13.60
N ASN A 126 28.24 -9.48 13.09
CA ASN A 126 27.71 -10.81 13.35
C ASN A 126 28.45 -11.84 12.52
N THR A 127 28.98 -12.85 13.18
CA THR A 127 29.78 -13.88 12.48
C THR A 127 29.17 -15.26 12.61
N LYS A 128 29.19 -16.01 11.52
CA LYS A 128 28.80 -17.42 11.48
C LYS A 128 29.69 -18.20 10.54
N TYR A 129 29.79 -19.50 10.76
CA TYR A 129 30.47 -20.39 9.84
C TYR A 129 29.66 -21.66 9.60
N THR A 130 29.87 -22.26 8.42
CA THR A 130 29.30 -23.53 8.02
C THR A 130 30.44 -24.44 7.59
N ALA A 131 30.59 -25.55 8.29
CA ALA A 131 31.68 -26.48 8.06
C ALA A 131 31.61 -27.17 6.70
N GLU A 132 30.39 -27.44 6.22
CA GLU A 132 30.12 -28.06 4.93
C GLU A 132 28.89 -27.37 4.30
N ASP A 133 29.13 -26.60 3.26
CA ASP A 133 28.09 -25.79 2.58
C ASP A 133 27.31 -26.65 1.57
N TRP A 134 26.55 -27.61 2.08
CA TRP A 134 25.75 -28.51 1.23
C TRP A 134 24.59 -27.74 0.53
N ASP A 135 24.05 -26.72 1.15
CA ASP A 135 23.01 -25.88 0.52
C ASP A 135 23.59 -25.10 -0.64
N GLY A 136 24.74 -24.45 -0.44
CA GLY A 136 25.45 -23.77 -1.52
C GLY A 136 25.94 -24.70 -2.60
N PHE A 137 26.34 -25.95 -2.25
CA PHE A 137 26.67 -26.97 -3.21
C PHE A 137 25.48 -27.31 -4.10
N GLN A 138 24.32 -27.53 -3.51
CA GLN A 138 23.10 -27.84 -4.26
C GLN A 138 22.69 -26.67 -5.18
N GLU A 139 22.72 -25.43 -4.69
CA GLU A 139 22.43 -24.23 -5.47
C GLU A 139 23.35 -24.12 -6.71
N LEU A 140 24.66 -24.24 -6.51
CA LEU A 140 25.62 -24.12 -7.58
C LEU A 140 25.48 -25.28 -8.60
N LEU A 141 25.26 -26.49 -8.10
CA LEU A 141 25.05 -27.66 -8.94
C LEU A 141 23.79 -27.51 -9.81
N MET A 142 22.68 -27.04 -9.24
CA MET A 142 21.44 -26.79 -9.98
C MET A 142 21.63 -25.73 -11.08
N ALA A 143 22.43 -24.72 -10.81
CA ALA A 143 22.74 -23.65 -11.77
C ALA A 143 23.78 -24.04 -12.81
N SER A 144 24.52 -25.15 -12.62
CA SER A 144 25.59 -25.60 -13.50
C SER A 144 25.08 -26.32 -14.77
N ASN A 145 25.96 -26.48 -15.75
CA ASN A 145 25.73 -27.28 -16.97
C ASN A 145 26.32 -28.66 -16.90
N LEU A 146 26.68 -29.17 -15.71
CA LEU A 146 27.27 -30.48 -15.53
C LEU A 146 26.32 -31.59 -16.01
N GLN A 147 26.85 -32.56 -16.76
CA GLN A 147 26.03 -33.63 -17.37
C GLN A 147 25.40 -34.54 -16.30
N ASP A 148 26.13 -34.83 -15.22
CA ASP A 148 25.72 -35.77 -14.18
C ASP A 148 24.98 -35.08 -12.99
N LYS A 149 24.61 -33.79 -13.11
CA LYS A 149 24.02 -33.04 -12.01
C LYS A 149 22.78 -33.70 -11.40
N GLU A 150 21.92 -34.30 -12.21
CA GLU A 150 20.68 -34.94 -11.72
C GLU A 150 21.01 -36.19 -10.88
N VAL A 151 22.07 -36.93 -11.24
CA VAL A 151 22.53 -38.07 -10.46
C VAL A 151 23.10 -37.62 -9.12
N ILE A 152 23.91 -36.56 -9.13
CA ILE A 152 24.52 -36.00 -7.93
C ILE A 152 23.43 -35.41 -7.00
N LEU A 153 22.46 -34.68 -7.53
CA LEU A 153 21.30 -34.17 -6.77
C LEU A 153 20.49 -35.28 -6.12
N ARG A 154 20.34 -36.42 -6.83
CA ARG A 154 19.67 -37.62 -6.28
C ARG A 154 20.47 -38.19 -5.10
N VAL A 155 21.80 -38.29 -5.22
CA VAL A 155 22.68 -38.75 -4.13
C VAL A 155 22.49 -37.82 -2.90
N LEU A 156 22.48 -36.50 -3.09
CA LEU A 156 22.23 -35.55 -2.02
C LEU A 156 20.90 -35.79 -1.31
N SER A 157 19.86 -36.18 -2.05
CA SER A 157 18.52 -36.39 -1.47
C SER A 157 18.40 -37.78 -0.78
N MET A 158 19.25 -38.75 -1.12
CA MET A 158 19.18 -40.11 -0.59
C MET A 158 19.95 -40.29 0.73
N TYR A 159 20.99 -39.50 0.95
CA TYR A 159 21.85 -39.63 2.11
C TYR A 159 21.74 -38.38 2.98
N GLU A 160 21.30 -38.51 4.22
CA GLU A 160 21.21 -37.42 5.18
C GLU A 160 22.55 -37.16 5.86
N ASP A 161 23.36 -38.18 6.07
CA ASP A 161 24.67 -38.08 6.69
C ASP A 161 25.68 -37.40 5.74
N PRO A 162 26.36 -36.33 6.14
CA PRO A 162 27.29 -35.59 5.31
C PRO A 162 28.51 -36.42 4.87
N GLU A 163 29.01 -37.28 5.74
CA GLU A 163 30.18 -38.12 5.43
C GLU A 163 29.81 -39.20 4.39
N GLU A 164 28.60 -39.77 4.50
CA GLU A 164 28.08 -40.68 3.49
C GLU A 164 27.85 -39.96 2.15
N ARG A 165 27.32 -38.78 2.14
CA ARG A 165 27.17 -37.94 0.93
C ARG A 165 28.51 -37.75 0.23
N GLU A 166 29.54 -37.36 0.97
CA GLU A 166 30.88 -37.12 0.42
C GLU A 166 31.43 -38.37 -0.23
N VAL A 167 31.36 -39.54 0.43
CA VAL A 167 31.82 -40.80 -0.07
C VAL A 167 31.09 -41.19 -1.36
N GLN A 168 29.78 -41.06 -1.40
CA GLN A 168 28.99 -41.43 -2.58
C GLN A 168 29.26 -40.52 -3.78
N ILE A 169 29.40 -39.21 -3.55
CA ILE A 169 29.75 -38.25 -4.62
C ILE A 169 31.15 -38.52 -5.15
N ARG A 170 32.10 -38.82 -4.28
CA ARG A 170 33.47 -39.23 -4.70
C ARG A 170 33.49 -40.48 -5.55
N ASN A 171 32.60 -41.43 -5.27
CA ASN A 171 32.50 -42.68 -6.03
C ASN A 171 31.91 -42.48 -7.43
N LEU A 172 31.30 -41.33 -7.72
CA LEU A 172 30.85 -40.89 -9.05
C LEU A 172 32.07 -40.36 -9.86
N SER A 173 33.00 -41.20 -10.19
CA SER A 173 34.38 -40.89 -10.64
C SER A 173 34.48 -39.88 -11.80
N ALA A 174 33.58 -39.91 -12.78
CA ALA A 174 33.61 -38.97 -13.91
C ALA A 174 33.10 -37.56 -13.52
N GLY A 175 32.05 -37.51 -12.71
CA GLY A 175 31.47 -36.22 -12.27
C GLY A 175 32.27 -35.51 -11.17
N PHE A 176 33.12 -36.22 -10.42
CA PHE A 176 33.89 -35.63 -9.32
C PHE A 176 35.00 -34.69 -9.80
N GLU A 177 35.67 -35.00 -10.91
CA GLU A 177 36.69 -34.09 -11.51
C GLU A 177 36.09 -32.76 -11.92
N GLU A 178 34.90 -32.77 -12.51
CA GLU A 178 34.18 -31.55 -12.88
C GLU A 178 33.69 -30.78 -11.64
N LEU A 179 33.17 -31.47 -10.62
CA LEU A 179 32.79 -30.84 -9.34
C LEU A 179 33.99 -30.18 -8.65
N ALA A 180 35.14 -30.85 -8.65
CA ALA A 180 36.38 -30.35 -8.01
C ALA A 180 36.92 -29.08 -8.69
N THR A 181 36.63 -28.89 -9.96
CA THR A 181 37.11 -27.75 -10.76
C THR A 181 36.07 -26.61 -10.87
N GLU A 182 34.78 -26.92 -10.92
CA GLU A 182 33.74 -25.91 -11.19
C GLU A 182 32.92 -25.53 -9.94
N ILE A 183 32.59 -26.50 -9.08
CA ILE A 183 31.66 -26.24 -7.95
C ILE A 183 32.41 -26.02 -6.63
N LEU A 184 33.30 -26.93 -6.25
CA LEU A 184 33.95 -26.88 -4.94
C LEU A 184 34.78 -25.61 -4.72
N PRO A 185 35.48 -25.01 -5.71
CA PRO A 185 36.19 -23.75 -5.51
C PRO A 185 35.27 -22.56 -5.14
N GLU A 186 34.05 -22.55 -5.67
CA GLU A 186 33.06 -21.51 -5.40
C GLU A 186 32.51 -21.57 -3.96
N LEU A 187 32.58 -22.74 -3.31
CA LEU A 187 32.17 -22.96 -1.94
C LEU A 187 33.24 -22.56 -0.90
N ARG A 188 34.49 -22.39 -1.33
CA ARG A 188 35.60 -21.94 -0.45
C ARG A 188 35.55 -20.44 -0.28
N ARG A 189 34.55 -19.93 0.39
CA ARG A 189 34.22 -18.48 0.45
C ARG A 189 33.89 -18.00 1.84
N ALA A 190 33.96 -16.69 2.00
CA ALA A 190 33.20 -15.96 3.01
C ALA A 190 32.33 -14.92 2.32
N ARG A 191 31.06 -14.87 2.70
CA ARG A 191 30.11 -13.81 2.30
C ARG A 191 30.15 -12.71 3.34
N LEU A 192 30.33 -11.48 2.88
CA LEU A 192 30.26 -10.26 3.68
C LEU A 192 28.95 -9.56 3.28
N THR A 193 28.12 -9.22 4.24
CA THR A 193 26.85 -8.53 3.97
C THR A 193 26.77 -7.31 4.86
N VAL A 194 26.56 -6.15 4.29
CA VAL A 194 26.22 -4.90 5.00
C VAL A 194 24.76 -4.61 4.71
N ASN A 195 23.92 -4.74 5.74
CA ASN A 195 22.53 -4.33 5.71
C ASN A 195 22.43 -2.93 6.30
N TYR A 196 21.81 -2.02 5.56
CA TYR A 196 21.68 -0.63 5.95
C TYR A 196 20.36 -0.05 5.46
N ASN A 197 19.92 1.03 6.09
CA ASN A 197 18.76 1.79 5.68
C ASN A 197 19.18 3.10 5.03
N LEU A 198 18.55 3.44 3.91
CA LEU A 198 18.50 4.80 3.42
C LEU A 198 17.45 5.55 4.21
N ILE A 199 17.86 6.63 4.89
CA ILE A 199 16.98 7.43 5.74
C ILE A 199 16.51 8.65 4.97
N GLY A 200 15.19 8.78 4.81
CA GLY A 200 14.54 9.94 4.21
C GLY A 200 14.42 11.12 5.17
N ARG A 201 13.72 12.16 4.75
CA ARG A 201 13.41 13.31 5.62
C ARG A 201 12.37 12.91 6.67
N SER A 202 12.51 13.36 7.89
CA SER A 202 11.46 13.25 8.92
C SER A 202 10.22 14.10 8.55
N ASP A 203 9.11 13.86 9.26
CA ASP A 203 7.87 14.63 9.09
C ASP A 203 8.11 16.13 9.23
N ASP A 204 8.86 16.53 10.27
CA ASP A 204 9.21 17.92 10.53
C ASP A 204 10.08 18.51 9.41
N GLU A 205 11.03 17.74 8.89
CA GLU A 205 11.89 18.16 7.78
C GLU A 205 11.08 18.30 6.47
N ILE A 206 10.14 17.40 6.20
CA ILE A 206 9.25 17.49 5.03
C ILE A 206 8.38 18.74 5.13
N GLN A 207 7.77 19.00 6.30
CA GLN A 207 6.94 20.19 6.51
C GLN A 207 7.76 21.49 6.40
N ALA A 208 8.95 21.53 6.98
CA ALA A 208 9.86 22.67 6.89
C ALA A 208 10.31 22.91 5.44
N GLN A 209 10.67 21.84 4.73
CA GLN A 209 11.09 21.91 3.34
C GLN A 209 9.95 22.33 2.41
N TYR A 210 8.72 21.85 2.65
CA TYR A 210 7.53 22.30 1.93
C TYR A 210 7.35 23.83 2.04
N LYS A 211 7.48 24.38 3.25
CA LYS A 211 7.31 25.82 3.51
C LYS A 211 8.44 26.66 2.93
N SER A 212 9.67 26.16 2.91
CA SER A 212 10.84 26.90 2.43
C SER A 212 11.03 26.77 0.92
N ASN A 213 11.00 25.56 0.39
CA ASN A 213 11.17 25.29 -1.05
C ASN A 213 10.59 23.91 -1.40
N ALA A 214 9.32 23.84 -1.75
CA ALA A 214 8.60 22.63 -2.09
C ALA A 214 9.21 21.87 -3.31
N LYS A 215 9.98 22.54 -4.17
CA LYS A 215 10.60 21.91 -5.36
C LYS A 215 11.72 20.93 -5.00
N GLU A 216 12.27 21.03 -3.80
CA GLU A 216 13.31 20.12 -3.30
C GLU A 216 12.71 18.80 -2.75
N LEU A 217 11.39 18.74 -2.57
CA LEU A 217 10.70 17.52 -2.18
C LEU A 217 10.39 16.67 -3.40
N SER A 218 10.54 15.36 -3.28
CA SER A 218 10.05 14.40 -4.27
C SER A 218 8.53 14.40 -4.34
N VAL A 219 7.97 13.81 -5.39
CA VAL A 219 6.51 13.68 -5.52
C VAL A 219 5.91 12.87 -4.37
N GLU A 220 6.63 11.84 -3.90
CA GLU A 220 6.19 11.01 -2.78
C GLU A 220 6.18 11.80 -1.47
N GLU A 221 7.21 12.61 -1.21
CA GLU A 221 7.26 13.48 -0.04
C GLU A 221 6.18 14.58 -0.07
N LEU A 222 5.88 15.17 -1.24
CA LEU A 222 4.79 16.15 -1.37
C LEU A 222 3.41 15.51 -1.14
N LEU A 223 3.17 14.33 -1.69
CA LEU A 223 1.91 13.63 -1.45
C LEU A 223 1.77 13.20 0.01
N TYR A 224 2.87 12.75 0.63
CA TYR A 224 2.93 12.40 2.04
C TYR A 224 2.73 13.63 2.94
N ALA A 225 3.32 14.79 2.59
CA ALA A 225 3.14 16.04 3.33
C ALA A 225 1.65 16.39 3.54
N ALA A 226 0.81 16.12 2.53
CA ALA A 226 -0.62 16.34 2.64
C ALA A 226 -1.31 15.40 3.67
N THR A 227 -0.68 14.30 4.07
CA THR A 227 -1.20 13.40 5.11
C THR A 227 -0.83 13.85 6.52
N LEU A 228 0.16 14.74 6.65
CA LEU A 228 0.67 15.25 7.92
C LEU A 228 -0.18 16.40 8.51
N THR A 229 -1.19 16.89 7.80
CA THR A 229 -2.11 17.91 8.27
C THR A 229 -3.56 17.45 8.25
N GLU A 230 -4.37 17.92 9.17
CA GLU A 230 -5.82 17.71 9.16
C GLU A 230 -6.57 18.90 8.54
N ASP A 231 -5.89 20.02 8.28
CA ASP A 231 -6.50 21.19 7.65
C ASP A 231 -6.75 20.94 6.16
N ALA A 232 -8.03 20.97 5.77
CA ALA A 232 -8.44 20.72 4.39
C ALA A 232 -7.89 21.76 3.39
N ASN A 233 -7.72 23.02 3.81
CA ASN A 233 -7.16 24.06 2.95
C ASN A 233 -5.66 23.85 2.76
N GLU A 234 -4.93 23.49 3.81
CA GLU A 234 -3.52 23.17 3.72
C GLU A 234 -3.30 21.91 2.84
N LYS A 235 -4.13 20.87 2.99
CA LYS A 235 -4.09 19.70 2.07
C LYS A 235 -4.27 20.13 0.61
N LYS A 236 -5.25 20.99 0.34
CA LYS A 236 -5.49 21.52 -1.01
C LYS A 236 -4.27 22.28 -1.56
N ASP A 237 -3.68 23.15 -0.75
CA ASP A 237 -2.50 23.92 -1.16
C ASP A 237 -1.29 23.03 -1.46
N ILE A 238 -1.09 21.98 -0.66
CA ILE A 238 -0.03 21.00 -0.89
C ILE A 238 -0.26 20.24 -2.20
N TYR A 239 -1.47 19.74 -2.45
CA TYR A 239 -1.77 19.07 -3.72
C TYR A 239 -1.72 20.02 -4.91
N ALA A 240 -2.15 21.27 -4.79
CA ALA A 240 -2.01 22.27 -5.84
C ALA A 240 -0.53 22.56 -6.15
N THR A 241 0.29 22.67 -5.10
CA THR A 241 1.75 22.80 -5.25
C THR A 241 2.33 21.56 -5.94
N THR A 242 1.88 20.36 -5.56
CA THR A 242 2.32 19.10 -6.20
C THR A 242 1.99 19.07 -7.69
N THR A 243 0.81 19.56 -8.11
CA THR A 243 0.46 19.64 -9.54
C THR A 243 1.36 20.60 -10.33
N ASN A 244 1.87 21.64 -9.68
CA ASN A 244 2.78 22.60 -10.29
C ASN A 244 4.22 22.06 -10.40
N VAL A 245 4.70 21.35 -9.38
CA VAL A 245 6.06 20.80 -9.34
C VAL A 245 6.14 19.51 -10.16
N TYR A 246 5.12 18.65 -10.09
CA TYR A 246 5.04 17.36 -10.78
C TYR A 246 3.78 17.25 -11.67
N PRO A 247 3.70 18.05 -12.76
CA PRO A 247 2.49 18.14 -13.57
C PRO A 247 2.14 16.85 -14.34
N ALA A 248 3.04 15.88 -14.38
CA ALA A 248 2.80 14.57 -15.00
C ALA A 248 2.19 13.54 -14.04
N ASP A 249 2.24 13.77 -12.72
CA ASP A 249 1.67 12.83 -11.75
C ASP A 249 0.16 13.06 -11.60
N TYR A 250 -0.63 11.97 -11.73
CA TYR A 250 -2.08 12.03 -11.68
C TYR A 250 -2.64 12.19 -10.27
N ARG A 251 -1.90 11.74 -9.24
CA ARG A 251 -2.41 11.57 -7.87
C ARG A 251 -2.84 12.88 -7.25
N ALA A 252 -2.04 13.92 -7.39
CA ALA A 252 -2.39 15.23 -6.85
C ALA A 252 -3.67 15.82 -7.48
N TYR A 253 -3.83 15.69 -8.81
CA TYR A 253 -5.07 16.09 -9.50
C TYR A 253 -6.27 15.26 -9.02
N ASN A 254 -6.10 13.93 -8.87
CA ASN A 254 -7.15 13.06 -8.36
C ASN A 254 -7.57 13.45 -6.93
N ASN A 255 -6.60 13.79 -6.07
CA ASN A 255 -6.83 14.14 -4.69
C ASN A 255 -7.51 15.52 -4.54
N LEU A 256 -7.16 16.48 -5.39
CA LEU A 256 -7.90 17.75 -5.52
C LEU A 256 -9.34 17.51 -5.98
N GLY A 257 -9.54 16.59 -6.94
CA GLY A 257 -10.86 16.15 -7.35
C GLY A 257 -11.66 15.55 -6.21
N ALA A 258 -11.05 14.66 -5.42
CA ALA A 258 -11.66 14.02 -4.26
C ALA A 258 -12.09 15.05 -3.18
N ILE A 259 -11.23 16.02 -2.85
CA ILE A 259 -11.58 17.12 -1.94
C ILE A 259 -12.72 17.93 -2.49
N SER A 260 -12.70 18.26 -3.79
CA SER A 260 -13.76 19.07 -4.42
C SER A 260 -15.12 18.35 -4.44
N ILE A 261 -15.13 16.99 -4.53
CA ILE A 261 -16.35 16.19 -4.36
C ILE A 261 -16.90 16.37 -2.93
N ALA A 262 -16.02 16.22 -1.92
CA ALA A 262 -16.40 16.34 -0.53
C ALA A 262 -16.94 17.75 -0.18
N GLU A 263 -16.43 18.79 -0.85
CA GLU A 263 -16.94 20.18 -0.73
C GLU A 263 -18.23 20.43 -1.54
N GLY A 264 -18.70 19.45 -2.33
CA GLY A 264 -19.86 19.63 -3.22
C GLY A 264 -19.57 20.43 -4.50
N ASN A 265 -18.30 20.77 -4.77
CA ASN A 265 -17.87 21.55 -5.92
C ASN A 265 -17.66 20.65 -7.15
N LEU A 266 -18.76 20.05 -7.69
CA LEU A 266 -18.69 19.01 -8.73
C LEU A 266 -18.01 19.46 -10.03
N GLU A 267 -18.22 20.71 -10.46
CA GLU A 267 -17.59 21.25 -11.67
C GLU A 267 -16.04 21.34 -11.51
N VAL A 268 -15.58 21.78 -10.33
CA VAL A 268 -14.14 21.83 -10.02
C VAL A 268 -13.58 20.42 -9.94
N ALA A 269 -14.30 19.49 -9.30
CA ALA A 269 -13.92 18.08 -9.23
C ALA A 269 -13.76 17.48 -10.62
N LYS A 270 -14.73 17.69 -11.51
CA LYS A 270 -14.74 17.21 -12.88
C LYS A 270 -13.49 17.67 -13.68
N ASN A 271 -13.12 18.94 -13.50
CA ASN A 271 -11.95 19.51 -14.15
C ASN A 271 -10.64 18.86 -13.67
N TYR A 272 -10.47 18.70 -12.37
CA TYR A 272 -9.29 18.02 -11.82
C TYR A 272 -9.23 16.54 -12.20
N LEU A 273 -10.34 15.82 -12.14
CA LEU A 273 -10.40 14.41 -12.52
C LEU A 273 -10.17 14.19 -14.02
N LYS A 274 -10.59 15.13 -14.88
CA LYS A 274 -10.25 15.11 -16.31
C LYS A 274 -8.75 15.24 -16.50
N GLN A 275 -8.10 16.15 -15.78
CA GLN A 275 -6.64 16.28 -15.82
C GLN A 275 -5.95 15.02 -15.29
N ALA A 276 -6.39 14.46 -14.16
CA ALA A 276 -5.87 13.20 -13.63
C ALA A 276 -5.97 12.07 -14.67
N ALA A 277 -7.13 11.88 -15.28
CA ALA A 277 -7.38 10.85 -16.30
C ALA A 277 -6.50 11.03 -17.55
N SER A 278 -6.16 12.27 -17.93
CA SER A 278 -5.24 12.55 -19.04
C SER A 278 -3.80 12.14 -18.75
N LYS A 279 -3.43 12.01 -17.46
CA LYS A 279 -2.10 11.53 -17.02
C LYS A 279 -2.09 10.02 -16.84
N LYS A 280 -3.14 9.49 -16.20
CA LYS A 280 -3.30 8.05 -15.97
C LYS A 280 -4.78 7.69 -15.86
N ASP A 281 -5.26 6.83 -16.77
CA ASP A 281 -6.59 6.22 -16.68
C ASP A 281 -6.51 4.98 -15.78
N CYS A 282 -6.91 5.13 -14.51
CA CYS A 282 -6.80 4.09 -13.49
C CYS A 282 -8.08 4.01 -12.65
N ALA A 283 -8.20 2.96 -11.85
CA ALA A 283 -9.40 2.66 -11.08
C ALA A 283 -9.76 3.76 -10.08
N GLU A 284 -8.77 4.38 -9.42
CA GLU A 284 -8.98 5.45 -8.44
C GLU A 284 -9.62 6.68 -9.09
N VAL A 285 -9.07 7.11 -10.23
CA VAL A 285 -9.58 8.26 -10.98
C VAL A 285 -10.98 7.98 -11.51
N ASN A 286 -11.22 6.78 -12.07
CA ASN A 286 -12.54 6.40 -12.56
C ASN A 286 -13.57 6.26 -11.44
N ALA A 287 -13.15 5.83 -10.23
CA ALA A 287 -14.03 5.80 -9.07
C ALA A 287 -14.55 7.19 -8.73
N ASN A 288 -13.67 8.19 -8.63
CA ASN A 288 -14.07 9.56 -8.34
C ASN A 288 -14.90 10.18 -9.47
N ARG A 289 -14.60 9.88 -10.74
CA ARG A 289 -15.42 10.31 -11.90
C ARG A 289 -16.81 9.71 -11.85
N ALA A 290 -16.92 8.44 -11.44
CA ALA A 290 -18.22 7.78 -11.26
C ALA A 290 -19.06 8.48 -10.17
N LEU A 291 -18.44 8.89 -9.05
CA LEU A 291 -19.12 9.64 -7.99
C LEU A 291 -19.65 10.98 -8.50
N VAL A 292 -18.85 11.72 -9.26
CA VAL A 292 -19.30 12.99 -9.87
C VAL A 292 -20.49 12.74 -10.80
N ALA A 293 -20.41 11.75 -11.70
CA ALA A 293 -21.50 11.44 -12.64
C ALA A 293 -22.79 11.00 -11.92
N LEU A 294 -22.67 10.21 -10.83
CA LEU A 294 -23.82 9.84 -10.00
C LEU A 294 -24.44 11.07 -9.28
N ALA A 295 -23.63 11.97 -8.75
CA ALA A 295 -24.09 13.18 -8.10
C ALA A 295 -24.77 14.14 -9.09
N GLU A 296 -24.31 14.21 -10.33
CA GLU A 296 -24.97 14.94 -11.43
C GLU A 296 -26.25 14.23 -11.93
N GLY A 297 -26.40 12.92 -11.63
CA GLY A 297 -27.49 12.08 -12.11
C GLY A 297 -27.30 11.54 -13.53
N ASN A 298 -26.04 11.58 -14.02
CA ASN A 298 -25.67 11.02 -15.31
C ASN A 298 -25.34 9.54 -15.17
N THR A 299 -26.38 8.69 -15.22
CA THR A 299 -26.27 7.26 -14.94
C THR A 299 -25.48 6.51 -16.02
N GLU A 300 -25.52 6.92 -17.28
CA GLU A 300 -24.80 6.29 -18.39
C GLU A 300 -23.29 6.53 -18.28
N GLU A 301 -22.92 7.75 -17.99
CA GLU A 301 -21.51 8.12 -17.76
C GLU A 301 -20.97 7.44 -16.50
N ALA A 302 -21.76 7.41 -15.41
CA ALA A 302 -21.43 6.70 -14.19
C ALA A 302 -21.16 5.21 -14.44
N GLU A 303 -22.00 4.53 -15.23
CA GLU A 303 -21.81 3.11 -15.59
C GLU A 303 -20.49 2.89 -16.34
N THR A 304 -20.16 3.80 -17.25
CA THR A 304 -18.89 3.73 -17.99
C THR A 304 -17.68 3.82 -17.04
N PHE A 305 -17.71 4.72 -16.05
CA PHE A 305 -16.62 4.86 -15.11
C PHE A 305 -16.58 3.74 -14.07
N VAL A 306 -17.73 3.28 -13.57
CA VAL A 306 -17.81 2.12 -12.67
C VAL A 306 -17.18 0.88 -13.31
N SER A 307 -17.44 0.63 -14.61
CA SER A 307 -16.85 -0.50 -15.31
C SER A 307 -15.33 -0.48 -15.38
N ARG A 308 -14.71 0.70 -15.29
CA ARG A 308 -13.24 0.92 -15.27
C ARG A 308 -12.65 1.01 -13.86
N ALA A 309 -13.50 1.01 -12.83
CA ALA A 309 -13.09 1.16 -11.42
C ALA A 309 -13.05 -0.17 -10.64
N THR A 310 -13.00 -1.32 -11.34
CA THR A 310 -13.17 -2.66 -10.74
C THR A 310 -12.16 -3.01 -9.65
N SER A 311 -10.94 -2.49 -9.71
CA SER A 311 -9.91 -2.67 -8.68
C SER A 311 -9.94 -1.59 -7.58
N SER A 312 -10.88 -0.66 -7.63
CA SER A 312 -11.02 0.37 -6.60
C SER A 312 -11.53 -0.23 -5.28
N PRO A 313 -11.02 0.21 -4.13
CA PRO A 313 -11.50 -0.24 -2.82
C PRO A 313 -12.98 0.10 -2.57
N VAL A 314 -13.53 1.09 -3.28
CA VAL A 314 -14.93 1.52 -3.18
C VAL A 314 -15.84 0.94 -4.29
N TYR A 315 -15.35 -0.04 -5.06
CA TYR A 315 -16.08 -0.58 -6.21
C TYR A 315 -17.51 -1.04 -5.87
N ASN A 316 -17.68 -1.81 -4.79
CA ASN A 316 -19.01 -2.28 -4.38
C ASN A 316 -19.95 -1.12 -4.00
N GLU A 317 -19.41 -0.06 -3.41
CA GLU A 317 -20.18 1.16 -3.10
C GLU A 317 -20.64 1.88 -4.38
N LEU A 318 -19.76 1.99 -5.37
CA LEU A 318 -20.09 2.55 -6.68
C LEU A 318 -21.17 1.74 -7.41
N VAL A 319 -21.03 0.40 -7.43
CA VAL A 319 -22.03 -0.50 -8.01
C VAL A 319 -23.37 -0.35 -7.27
N GLY A 320 -23.35 -0.25 -5.96
CA GLY A 320 -24.54 -0.04 -5.15
C GLY A 320 -25.23 1.29 -5.49
N ASN A 321 -24.50 2.40 -5.51
CA ASN A 321 -25.02 3.72 -5.84
C ASN A 321 -25.55 3.77 -7.29
N LEU A 322 -24.88 3.12 -8.24
CA LEU A 322 -25.33 3.00 -9.61
C LEU A 322 -26.65 2.21 -9.70
N ASN A 323 -26.79 1.11 -8.95
CA ASN A 323 -28.03 0.35 -8.88
C ASN A 323 -29.18 1.15 -8.23
N VAL A 324 -28.90 1.98 -7.22
CA VAL A 324 -29.90 2.92 -6.66
C VAL A 324 -30.36 3.88 -7.76
N ALA A 325 -29.43 4.47 -8.51
CA ALA A 325 -29.74 5.42 -9.59
C ALA A 325 -30.55 4.76 -10.72
N LYS A 326 -30.31 3.48 -11.00
CA LYS A 326 -31.06 2.68 -12.00
C LYS A 326 -32.40 2.13 -11.51
N GLY A 327 -32.72 2.28 -10.21
CA GLY A 327 -33.95 1.75 -9.62
C GLY A 327 -33.86 0.26 -9.21
N ASN A 328 -32.68 -0.35 -9.25
CA ASN A 328 -32.43 -1.76 -8.89
C ASN A 328 -32.18 -1.88 -7.38
N TYR A 329 -33.14 -1.48 -6.54
CA TYR A 329 -32.95 -1.28 -5.11
C TYR A 329 -32.53 -2.53 -4.33
N ALA A 330 -33.05 -3.69 -4.70
CA ALA A 330 -32.66 -4.95 -4.05
C ALA A 330 -31.16 -5.29 -4.30
N ALA A 331 -30.71 -5.13 -5.55
CA ALA A 331 -29.31 -5.32 -5.90
C ALA A 331 -28.41 -4.24 -5.24
N ALA A 332 -28.90 -3.01 -5.15
CA ALA A 332 -28.21 -1.93 -4.46
C ALA A 332 -27.98 -2.24 -2.96
N ALA A 333 -29.04 -2.66 -2.26
CA ALA A 333 -28.96 -3.03 -0.84
C ALA A 333 -28.00 -4.22 -0.61
N GLN A 334 -27.93 -5.17 -1.57
CA GLN A 334 -26.97 -6.27 -1.51
C GLN A 334 -25.53 -5.80 -1.72
N SER A 335 -25.27 -4.94 -2.70
CA SER A 335 -23.93 -4.41 -3.00
C SER A 335 -23.40 -3.52 -1.87
N LEU A 336 -24.29 -2.81 -1.16
CA LEU A 336 -23.99 -1.92 -0.04
C LEU A 336 -24.09 -2.61 1.33
N ALA A 337 -24.33 -3.91 1.36
CA ALA A 337 -24.51 -4.64 2.62
C ALA A 337 -23.31 -4.47 3.55
N GLY A 338 -23.58 -4.01 4.78
CA GLY A 338 -22.56 -3.74 5.80
C GLY A 338 -21.84 -2.40 5.67
N ALA A 339 -22.08 -1.62 4.60
CA ALA A 339 -21.62 -0.25 4.52
C ALA A 339 -22.38 0.63 5.54
N LYS A 340 -21.64 1.53 6.21
CA LYS A 340 -22.19 2.43 7.24
C LYS A 340 -22.33 3.83 6.65
N THR A 341 -23.12 3.94 5.58
CA THR A 341 -23.29 5.17 4.78
C THR A 341 -24.76 5.51 4.57
N ASN A 342 -25.04 6.77 4.26
CA ASN A 342 -26.38 7.21 3.88
C ASN A 342 -26.86 6.53 2.59
N SER A 343 -25.96 6.22 1.65
CA SER A 343 -26.30 5.50 0.43
C SER A 343 -26.82 4.09 0.72
N ALA A 344 -26.18 3.36 1.65
CA ALA A 344 -26.62 2.01 2.05
C ALA A 344 -28.01 2.08 2.70
N ALA A 345 -28.20 3.02 3.63
CA ALA A 345 -29.50 3.22 4.27
C ALA A 345 -30.59 3.58 3.25
N LEU A 346 -30.31 4.46 2.28
CA LEU A 346 -31.25 4.80 1.24
C LEU A 346 -31.62 3.59 0.37
N ALA A 347 -30.63 2.77 -0.03
CA ALA A 347 -30.89 1.53 -0.77
C ALA A 347 -31.81 0.58 0.01
N GLU A 348 -31.57 0.41 1.31
CA GLU A 348 -32.40 -0.41 2.20
C GLU A 348 -33.82 0.15 2.37
N ILE A 349 -33.98 1.48 2.47
CA ILE A 349 -35.28 2.15 2.51
C ILE A 349 -36.06 1.90 1.23
N LEU A 350 -35.42 2.08 0.07
CA LEU A 350 -36.04 1.91 -1.23
C LEU A 350 -36.36 0.43 -1.52
N ALA A 351 -35.57 -0.50 -1.00
CA ALA A 351 -35.85 -1.94 -0.97
C ALA A 351 -36.90 -2.33 0.08
N LYS A 352 -37.45 -1.37 0.85
CA LYS A 352 -38.44 -1.56 1.95
C LYS A 352 -37.93 -2.37 3.12
N ASN A 353 -36.61 -2.45 3.30
CA ASN A 353 -35.97 -3.12 4.45
C ASN A 353 -35.69 -2.08 5.57
N TYR A 354 -36.78 -1.61 6.20
CA TYR A 354 -36.68 -0.51 7.18
C TYR A 354 -35.89 -0.87 8.44
N THR A 355 -35.93 -2.13 8.87
CA THR A 355 -35.15 -2.60 10.05
C THR A 355 -33.64 -2.53 9.79
N ALA A 356 -33.20 -2.95 8.61
CA ALA A 356 -31.81 -2.80 8.21
C ALA A 356 -31.41 -1.33 8.10
N ALA A 357 -32.24 -0.51 7.45
CA ALA A 357 -32.01 0.92 7.30
C ALA A 357 -31.85 1.64 8.65
N GLU A 358 -32.71 1.35 9.64
CA GLU A 358 -32.60 1.90 10.99
C GLU A 358 -31.26 1.52 11.64
N LYS A 359 -30.85 0.24 11.51
CA LYS A 359 -29.55 -0.25 12.01
C LYS A 359 -28.40 0.45 11.32
N THR A 360 -28.43 0.57 9.99
CA THR A 360 -27.39 1.26 9.20
C THR A 360 -27.27 2.71 9.60
N LEU A 361 -28.39 3.47 9.68
CA LEU A 361 -28.42 4.88 10.05
C LEU A 361 -27.88 5.15 11.46
N ASN A 362 -28.08 4.23 12.40
CA ASN A 362 -27.54 4.36 13.74
C ASN A 362 -26.01 4.10 13.81
N ASN A 363 -25.42 3.57 12.76
CA ASN A 363 -23.99 3.24 12.67
C ASN A 363 -23.23 4.08 11.62
N VAL A 364 -23.88 5.09 11.01
CA VAL A 364 -23.20 6.02 10.08
C VAL A 364 -22.10 6.76 10.84
N LYS A 365 -20.86 6.69 10.35
CA LYS A 365 -19.69 7.24 11.05
C LYS A 365 -19.72 8.78 11.16
N ASN A 366 -20.10 9.44 10.06
CA ASN A 366 -20.17 10.90 9.96
C ASN A 366 -21.63 11.29 9.78
N ALA A 367 -22.43 11.13 10.85
CA ALA A 367 -23.86 11.44 10.83
C ALA A 367 -24.09 12.96 10.59
N ASP A 368 -24.77 13.26 9.50
CA ASP A 368 -25.05 14.61 9.00
C ASP A 368 -26.56 14.92 8.94
N ALA A 369 -26.92 15.99 8.26
CA ALA A 369 -28.31 16.36 8.03
C ALA A 369 -29.08 15.29 7.23
N MET A 370 -28.41 14.64 6.28
CA MET A 370 -29.02 13.58 5.46
C MET A 370 -29.28 12.31 6.28
N THR A 371 -28.38 11.95 7.20
CA THR A 371 -28.60 10.85 8.14
C THR A 371 -29.88 11.06 8.95
N ASP A 372 -30.07 12.24 9.52
CA ASP A 372 -31.29 12.56 10.29
C ASP A 372 -32.53 12.59 9.39
N TYR A 373 -32.39 13.09 8.17
CA TYR A 373 -33.50 13.09 7.20
C TYR A 373 -33.94 11.66 6.85
N LEU A 374 -33.00 10.76 6.57
CA LEU A 374 -33.30 9.35 6.28
C LEU A 374 -33.90 8.64 7.50
N LYS A 375 -33.46 8.96 8.74
CA LYS A 375 -34.12 8.50 9.97
C LYS A 375 -35.57 8.95 10.04
N ALA A 376 -35.85 10.21 9.66
CA ALA A 376 -37.21 10.72 9.61
C ALA A 376 -38.06 9.95 8.58
N VAL A 377 -37.50 9.64 7.40
CA VAL A 377 -38.18 8.85 6.38
C VAL A 377 -38.50 7.44 6.89
N VAL A 378 -37.54 6.74 7.51
CA VAL A 378 -37.78 5.41 8.10
C VAL A 378 -38.87 5.46 9.16
N ALA A 379 -38.82 6.42 10.07
CA ALA A 379 -39.84 6.61 11.09
C ALA A 379 -41.24 6.88 10.52
N ALA A 380 -41.36 7.73 9.50
CA ALA A 380 -42.61 7.95 8.82
C ALA A 380 -43.16 6.71 8.12
N ARG A 381 -42.31 5.98 7.41
CA ARG A 381 -42.66 4.74 6.74
C ARG A 381 -43.06 3.58 7.68
N THR A 382 -42.60 3.64 8.94
CA THR A 382 -42.92 2.66 9.99
C THR A 382 -44.00 3.15 10.96
N GLY A 383 -44.66 4.29 10.68
CA GLY A 383 -45.76 4.83 11.46
C GLY A 383 -45.36 5.50 12.79
N LYS A 384 -44.06 5.74 13.01
CA LYS A 384 -43.52 6.41 14.19
C LYS A 384 -43.53 7.94 14.01
N ASN A 385 -44.71 8.54 13.90
CA ASN A 385 -44.88 9.92 13.48
C ASN A 385 -44.12 10.94 14.36
N ASN A 386 -44.14 10.81 15.69
CA ASN A 386 -43.44 11.73 16.60
C ASN A 386 -41.92 11.66 16.40
N GLU A 387 -41.38 10.46 16.16
CA GLU A 387 -39.97 10.27 15.88
C GLU A 387 -39.59 10.83 14.50
N ALA A 388 -40.47 10.70 13.51
CA ALA A 388 -40.28 11.29 12.18
C ALA A 388 -40.15 12.81 12.25
N VAL A 389 -41.06 13.49 12.97
CA VAL A 389 -41.04 14.94 13.16
C VAL A 389 -39.77 15.39 13.90
N LYS A 390 -39.38 14.67 14.97
CA LYS A 390 -38.17 14.97 15.74
C LYS A 390 -36.89 14.86 14.86
N ASN A 391 -36.73 13.76 14.13
CA ASN A 391 -35.57 13.55 13.27
C ASN A 391 -35.56 14.57 12.11
N LEU A 392 -36.71 14.91 11.55
CA LEU A 392 -36.83 15.94 10.52
C LEU A 392 -36.43 17.32 11.05
N ALA A 393 -36.80 17.67 12.28
CA ALA A 393 -36.38 18.90 12.91
C ALA A 393 -34.86 19.00 13.06
N ASN A 394 -34.22 17.91 13.48
CA ASN A 394 -32.75 17.80 13.55
C ASN A 394 -32.09 17.98 12.18
N ALA A 395 -32.65 17.35 11.16
CA ALA A 395 -32.15 17.46 9.78
C ALA A 395 -32.22 18.91 9.28
N ILE A 396 -33.36 19.56 9.44
CA ILE A 396 -33.58 20.95 8.99
C ILE A 396 -32.70 21.95 9.78
N ALA A 397 -32.44 21.67 11.05
CA ALA A 397 -31.54 22.51 11.87
C ALA A 397 -30.09 22.49 11.37
N LYS A 398 -29.68 21.35 10.80
CA LYS A 398 -28.34 21.16 10.18
C LYS A 398 -28.27 21.64 8.72
N ASP A 399 -29.34 21.43 7.94
CA ASP A 399 -29.46 21.87 6.54
C ASP A 399 -30.87 22.38 6.25
N ALA A 400 -31.04 23.72 6.28
CA ALA A 400 -32.30 24.37 6.03
C ALA A 400 -32.91 24.09 4.63
N SER A 401 -32.11 23.69 3.65
CA SER A 401 -32.59 23.36 2.30
C SER A 401 -33.51 22.13 2.30
N LEU A 402 -33.40 21.25 3.29
CA LEU A 402 -34.22 20.05 3.46
C LEU A 402 -35.66 20.36 3.80
N LYS A 403 -35.97 21.58 4.30
CA LYS A 403 -37.32 22.08 4.60
C LYS A 403 -38.23 22.03 3.37
N ALA A 404 -37.79 22.67 2.29
CA ALA A 404 -38.55 22.70 1.05
C ALA A 404 -38.67 21.32 0.38
N HIS A 405 -37.68 20.47 0.57
CA HIS A 405 -37.68 19.09 0.10
C HIS A 405 -38.71 18.25 0.89
N ALA A 406 -38.71 18.33 2.23
CA ALA A 406 -39.62 17.59 3.09
C ALA A 406 -41.11 17.95 2.81
N ALA A 407 -41.41 19.22 2.59
CA ALA A 407 -42.77 19.69 2.29
C ALA A 407 -43.42 19.00 1.06
N LYS A 408 -42.60 18.45 0.17
CA LYS A 408 -43.03 17.82 -1.08
C LYS A 408 -42.77 16.30 -1.14
N ASN A 409 -42.08 15.78 -0.12
CA ASN A 409 -41.68 14.36 -0.14
C ASN A 409 -42.86 13.48 0.31
N LEU A 410 -43.30 12.58 -0.57
CA LEU A 410 -44.41 11.66 -0.30
C LEU A 410 -44.10 10.63 0.79
N ASP A 411 -42.86 10.47 1.20
CA ASP A 411 -42.52 9.68 2.36
C ASP A 411 -43.14 10.19 3.66
N PHE A 412 -43.49 11.51 3.71
CA PHE A 412 -44.15 12.16 4.81
C PHE A 412 -45.64 12.37 4.59
N VAL A 413 -46.28 11.69 3.62
CA VAL A 413 -47.69 11.89 3.27
C VAL A 413 -48.63 11.72 4.48
N THR A 414 -48.31 10.81 5.42
CA THR A 414 -49.07 10.61 6.65
C THR A 414 -49.00 11.77 7.63
N LEU A 415 -48.00 12.64 7.46
CA LEU A 415 -47.76 13.83 8.30
C LEU A 415 -48.28 15.15 7.68
N PHE A 416 -48.81 15.14 6.46
CA PHE A 416 -49.24 16.35 5.77
C PHE A 416 -50.38 17.09 6.45
N ASN A 417 -51.08 16.44 7.40
CA ASN A 417 -52.10 17.06 8.23
C ASN A 417 -51.63 17.21 9.69
N ASP A 418 -50.40 16.88 10.01
CA ASP A 418 -49.81 17.00 11.36
C ASP A 418 -49.35 18.45 11.57
N SER A 419 -49.83 19.09 12.66
CA SER A 419 -49.53 20.49 12.96
C SER A 419 -48.04 20.73 13.24
N ALA A 420 -47.34 19.78 13.89
CA ALA A 420 -45.93 19.90 14.20
C ALA A 420 -45.09 19.81 12.91
N PHE A 421 -45.43 18.86 12.00
CA PHE A 421 -44.81 18.75 10.70
C PHE A 421 -45.01 20.00 9.85
N LEU A 422 -46.27 20.50 9.76
CA LEU A 422 -46.58 21.70 9.01
C LEU A 422 -45.82 22.93 9.48
N ASN A 423 -45.61 23.08 10.79
CA ASN A 423 -44.83 24.19 11.35
C ASN A 423 -43.32 24.08 11.03
N LEU A 424 -42.78 22.83 10.87
CA LEU A 424 -41.40 22.62 10.48
C LEU A 424 -41.12 22.94 9.02
N VAL A 425 -42.08 22.69 8.15
CA VAL A 425 -41.89 22.80 6.69
C VAL A 425 -42.45 24.09 6.09
N LYS A 426 -43.12 24.92 6.89
CA LYS A 426 -43.47 26.30 6.52
C LYS A 426 -42.21 27.16 6.46
#